data_c8e070396f85fda4e6c2c39f3a1257f6
#
_entry.id   c8e070396f85fda4e6c2c39f3a1257f6
#
_cell.length_a   1.000
_cell.length_b   1.000
_cell.length_c   1.000
_cell.angle_alpha   90.00
_cell.angle_beta   90.00
_cell.angle_gamma   90.00
#
_symmetry.space_group_name_H-M   'P 1'
#
loop_
_entity.id
_entity.type
_entity.pdbx_description
1 polymer ?
#
loop_
_entity_poly.entity_id
_entity_poly.type
_entity_poly.pdbx_seq_one_letter_code
_entity_poly.pdbx_strand_id
1 'polypeptide(L)'
;MNEIFQYIYNALRRRYEAGEARALAFALLEDGFGVERTAVYADKVSNFGDAEHKRLNDILSRMENGTPLQYAIGKARFRGEFFKTNPAVLIPRPETEELVELCAAWSKDYLKKKGGGAPLRILDAGTGSGCIAICLAKEMENKAYVEAWDISEEALAVAKENADLHGAKVIFKKRDILNFMPETAFDLIVSNPPYITDDERKDMEAHVLDYEPHAALFVPNDDPLLFYHALAKLAKERLAPEGMIAVETNRMFADEVARLFEENGLEETQTITDCFGNKRFAVGRNILL
;
A
#
# COMPACT_ATOMS: atom_id res chain seq x y z
N MET A 1 34.95 1.14 6.12
CA MET A 1 33.48 1.35 6.03
C MET A 1 33.19 2.63 6.81
N ASN A 2 32.38 3.50 6.26
CA ASN A 2 32.16 4.87 6.74
C ASN A 2 31.77 4.94 8.23
N GLU A 3 32.26 5.95 8.96
CA GLU A 3 32.09 6.10 10.41
C GLU A 3 30.60 6.27 10.80
N ILE A 4 29.83 7.03 10.01
CA ILE A 4 28.39 7.24 10.26
C ILE A 4 27.63 5.92 10.10
N PHE A 5 27.95 5.14 9.06
CA PHE A 5 27.37 3.82 8.88
C PHE A 5 27.67 2.91 10.08
N GLN A 6 28.93 2.87 10.55
CA GLN A 6 29.31 2.07 11.71
C GLN A 6 28.58 2.51 12.98
N TYR A 7 28.42 3.81 13.17
CA TYR A 7 27.67 4.36 14.28
C TYR A 7 26.21 3.87 14.28
N ILE A 8 25.51 4.00 13.13
CA ILE A 8 24.13 3.54 12.95
C ILE A 8 24.04 2.03 13.15
N TYR A 9 24.90 1.26 12.49
CA TYR A 9 24.93 -0.18 12.58
C TYR A 9 25.09 -0.66 14.02
N ASN A 10 26.05 -0.11 14.77
CA ASN A 10 26.29 -0.48 16.16
C ASN A 10 25.12 -0.13 17.09
N ALA A 11 24.43 0.99 16.85
CA ALA A 11 23.20 1.32 17.57
C ALA A 11 22.10 0.28 17.31
N LEU A 12 21.84 -0.03 16.04
CA LEU A 12 20.80 -0.98 15.64
C LEU A 12 21.10 -2.43 16.08
N ARG A 13 22.38 -2.82 16.18
CA ARG A 13 22.80 -4.14 16.70
C ARG A 13 22.35 -4.44 18.13
N ARG A 14 21.91 -3.45 18.88
CA ARG A 14 21.37 -3.65 20.24
C ARG A 14 20.00 -4.34 20.22
N ARG A 15 19.27 -4.22 19.12
CA ARG A 15 17.90 -4.74 18.96
C ARG A 15 17.76 -5.74 17.82
N TYR A 16 18.46 -5.52 16.70
CA TYR A 16 18.28 -6.25 15.44
C TYR A 16 19.44 -7.24 15.19
N GLU A 17 19.17 -8.32 14.49
CA GLU A 17 20.18 -9.26 14.04
C GLU A 17 21.16 -8.59 13.05
N ALA A 18 22.36 -9.16 12.88
CA ALA A 18 23.43 -8.53 12.12
C ALA A 18 23.05 -8.17 10.69
N GLY A 19 22.36 -9.07 10.00
CA GLY A 19 21.90 -8.87 8.62
C GLY A 19 20.86 -7.75 8.53
N GLU A 20 19.88 -7.79 9.41
CA GLU A 20 18.80 -6.81 9.49
C GLU A 20 19.31 -5.42 9.89
N ALA A 21 20.12 -5.33 10.94
CA ALA A 21 20.76 -4.06 11.36
C ALA A 21 21.55 -3.43 10.22
N ARG A 22 22.24 -4.24 9.41
CA ARG A 22 22.97 -3.75 8.24
C ARG A 22 22.04 -3.22 7.15
N ALA A 23 20.96 -3.93 6.86
CA ALA A 23 19.95 -3.50 5.88
C ALA A 23 19.28 -2.20 6.32
N LEU A 24 18.86 -2.12 7.58
CA LEU A 24 18.26 -0.93 8.18
C LEU A 24 19.20 0.27 8.21
N ALA A 25 20.50 0.05 8.47
CA ALA A 25 21.50 1.15 8.44
C ALA A 25 21.64 1.74 7.04
N PHE A 26 21.66 0.91 6.00
CA PHE A 26 21.67 1.42 4.63
C PHE A 26 20.35 2.12 4.28
N ALA A 27 19.20 1.52 4.61
CA ALA A 27 17.90 2.11 4.34
C ALA A 27 17.73 3.46 5.06
N LEU A 28 18.19 3.58 6.32
CA LEU A 28 18.15 4.83 7.06
C LEU A 28 19.01 5.90 6.39
N LEU A 29 20.20 5.56 5.90
CA LEU A 29 21.07 6.51 5.18
C LEU A 29 20.45 6.91 3.83
N GLU A 30 19.95 5.96 3.06
CA GLU A 30 19.36 6.23 1.74
C GLU A 30 18.05 7.00 1.86
N ASP A 31 17.09 6.49 2.62
CA ASP A 31 15.75 7.04 2.69
C ASP A 31 15.66 8.22 3.68
N GLY A 32 16.40 8.16 4.78
CA GLY A 32 16.41 9.21 5.80
C GLY A 32 17.24 10.43 5.42
N PHE A 33 18.42 10.22 4.81
CA PHE A 33 19.42 11.26 4.60
C PHE A 33 19.86 11.44 3.15
N GLY A 34 19.37 10.64 2.20
CA GLY A 34 19.73 10.73 0.78
C GLY A 34 21.16 10.27 0.47
N VAL A 35 21.76 9.46 1.35
CA VAL A 35 23.12 8.95 1.20
C VAL A 35 23.10 7.60 0.50
N GLU A 36 23.58 7.54 -0.74
CA GLU A 36 23.62 6.31 -1.51
C GLU A 36 24.59 5.27 -0.92
N ARG A 37 24.26 3.98 -1.07
CA ARG A 37 25.14 2.85 -0.65
C ARG A 37 26.53 2.94 -1.25
N THR A 38 26.62 3.37 -2.51
CA THR A 38 27.89 3.58 -3.21
C THR A 38 28.80 4.58 -2.50
N ALA A 39 28.25 5.67 -1.97
CA ALA A 39 28.99 6.65 -1.19
C ALA A 39 29.48 6.06 0.14
N VAL A 40 28.67 5.23 0.80
CA VAL A 40 29.06 4.54 2.04
C VAL A 40 30.24 3.59 1.81
N TYR A 41 30.19 2.79 0.73
CA TYR A 41 31.28 1.86 0.38
C TYR A 41 32.56 2.57 -0.05
N ALA A 42 32.41 3.70 -0.76
CA ALA A 42 33.54 4.51 -1.22
C ALA A 42 34.14 5.42 -0.11
N ASP A 43 33.57 5.38 1.09
CA ASP A 43 33.92 6.26 2.22
C ASP A 43 33.84 7.76 1.88
N LYS A 44 32.85 8.12 1.05
CA LYS A 44 32.59 9.47 0.54
C LYS A 44 31.35 10.13 1.14
N VAL A 45 30.88 9.64 2.28
CA VAL A 45 29.75 10.26 3.00
C VAL A 45 30.26 11.55 3.64
N SER A 46 29.61 12.67 3.34
CA SER A 46 29.90 13.95 3.98
C SER A 46 29.65 13.86 5.49
N ASN A 47 30.44 14.57 6.28
CA ASN A 47 30.20 14.65 7.73
C ASN A 47 28.83 15.29 7.97
N PHE A 48 28.05 14.67 8.83
CA PHE A 48 26.78 15.22 9.28
C PHE A 48 27.04 16.46 10.15
N GLY A 49 26.27 17.52 9.92
CA GLY A 49 26.25 18.67 10.81
C GLY A 49 25.46 18.35 12.10
N ASP A 50 25.49 19.29 13.06
CA ASP A 50 24.83 19.10 14.38
C ASP A 50 23.34 18.79 14.26
N ALA A 51 22.64 19.43 13.31
CA ALA A 51 21.23 19.22 13.07
C ALA A 51 20.94 17.79 12.53
N GLU A 52 21.79 17.29 11.62
CA GLU A 52 21.69 15.95 11.06
C GLU A 52 22.02 14.89 12.12
N HIS A 53 23.03 15.11 12.94
CA HIS A 53 23.35 14.24 14.07
C HIS A 53 22.21 14.18 15.08
N LYS A 54 21.62 15.32 15.43
CA LYS A 54 20.46 15.35 16.33
C LYS A 54 19.30 14.54 15.75
N ARG A 55 18.96 14.78 14.47
CA ARG A 55 17.89 14.05 13.77
C ARG A 55 18.18 12.55 13.70
N LEU A 56 19.41 12.16 13.40
CA LEU A 56 19.84 10.76 13.39
C LEU A 56 19.64 10.09 14.75
N ASN A 57 20.07 10.76 15.82
CA ASN A 57 19.91 10.22 17.18
C ASN A 57 18.45 10.09 17.59
N ASP A 58 17.59 11.04 17.22
CA ASP A 58 16.15 10.96 17.47
C ASP A 58 15.51 9.75 16.72
N ILE A 59 15.91 9.53 15.46
CA ILE A 59 15.45 8.38 14.67
C ILE A 59 15.94 7.07 15.30
N LEU A 60 17.24 6.97 15.61
CA LEU A 60 17.81 5.77 16.22
C LEU A 60 17.15 5.44 17.57
N SER A 61 16.91 6.44 18.43
CA SER A 61 16.21 6.25 19.68
C SER A 61 14.81 5.65 19.49
N ARG A 62 14.05 6.13 18.49
CA ARG A 62 12.74 5.57 18.15
C ARG A 62 12.85 4.13 17.66
N MET A 63 13.81 3.83 16.78
CA MET A 63 14.03 2.49 16.25
C MET A 63 14.51 1.51 17.34
N GLU A 64 15.38 1.92 18.25
CA GLU A 64 15.80 1.13 19.41
C GLU A 64 14.60 0.77 20.32
N ASN A 65 13.58 1.63 20.40
CA ASN A 65 12.32 1.36 21.09
C ASN A 65 11.31 0.55 20.26
N GLY A 66 11.66 0.17 19.01
CA GLY A 66 10.85 -0.70 18.16
C GLY A 66 10.03 -0.01 17.10
N THR A 67 10.07 1.33 17.01
CA THR A 67 9.38 2.05 15.92
C THR A 67 9.93 1.61 14.56
N PRO A 68 9.08 1.20 13.59
CA PRO A 68 9.52 0.90 12.23
C PRO A 68 10.29 2.07 11.62
N LEU A 69 11.31 1.75 10.80
CA LEU A 69 12.13 2.78 10.14
C LEU A 69 11.27 3.82 9.43
N GLN A 70 10.26 3.39 8.67
CA GLN A 70 9.40 4.26 7.88
C GLN A 70 8.65 5.28 8.76
N TYR A 71 8.14 4.85 9.91
CA TYR A 71 7.53 5.76 10.86
C TYR A 71 8.57 6.64 11.57
N ALA A 72 9.77 6.09 11.85
CA ALA A 72 10.83 6.87 12.48
C ALA A 72 11.31 8.02 11.58
N ILE A 73 11.40 7.80 10.25
CA ILE A 73 11.76 8.85 9.29
C ILE A 73 10.55 9.64 8.75
N GLY A 74 9.32 9.16 8.98
CA GLY A 74 8.07 9.81 8.56
C GLY A 74 7.69 9.60 7.09
N LYS A 75 8.33 8.66 6.39
CA LYS A 75 8.05 8.35 4.98
C LYS A 75 8.41 6.91 4.62
N ALA A 76 7.74 6.38 3.62
CA ALA A 76 8.00 5.07 3.02
C ALA A 76 8.20 5.22 1.51
N ARG A 77 9.05 4.36 0.93
CA ARG A 77 9.22 4.29 -0.52
C ARG A 77 8.13 3.40 -1.12
N PHE A 78 7.54 3.87 -2.22
CA PHE A 78 6.56 3.11 -3.00
C PHE A 78 6.64 3.53 -4.46
N ARG A 79 6.84 2.57 -5.38
CA ARG A 79 7.05 2.80 -6.82
C ARG A 79 8.12 3.86 -7.13
N GLY A 80 9.23 3.81 -6.38
CA GLY A 80 10.36 4.71 -6.53
C GLY A 80 10.18 6.12 -5.95
N GLU A 81 9.00 6.45 -5.44
CA GLU A 81 8.70 7.75 -4.83
C GLU A 81 8.50 7.62 -3.31
N PHE A 82 8.54 8.74 -2.59
CA PHE A 82 8.32 8.77 -1.15
C PHE A 82 6.90 9.22 -0.81
N PHE A 83 6.23 8.42 0.02
CA PHE A 83 4.94 8.74 0.62
C PHE A 83 5.12 9.03 2.11
N LYS A 84 4.52 10.09 2.61
CA LYS A 84 4.42 10.33 4.05
C LYS A 84 3.71 9.17 4.71
N THR A 85 4.21 8.77 5.88
CA THR A 85 3.61 7.70 6.66
C THR A 85 3.77 7.96 8.15
N ASN A 86 2.81 7.50 8.94
CA ASN A 86 2.78 7.57 10.40
C ASN A 86 1.86 6.43 10.92
N PRO A 87 1.71 6.22 12.23
CA PRO A 87 0.88 5.15 12.78
C PRO A 87 -0.62 5.18 12.43
N ALA A 88 -1.10 6.19 11.73
CA ALA A 88 -2.49 6.24 11.25
C ALA A 88 -2.71 5.44 9.95
N VAL A 89 -1.65 5.05 9.25
CA VAL A 89 -1.73 4.35 7.94
C VAL A 89 -0.79 3.15 7.90
N LEU A 90 -1.20 2.11 7.19
CA LEU A 90 -0.33 0.98 6.89
C LEU A 90 0.91 1.47 6.13
N ILE A 91 2.09 0.97 6.47
CA ILE A 91 3.30 1.20 5.69
C ILE A 91 3.11 0.56 4.30
N PRO A 92 3.22 1.31 3.19
CA PRO A 92 3.10 0.76 1.84
C PRO A 92 3.99 -0.47 1.63
N ARG A 93 3.41 -1.55 1.10
CA ARG A 93 4.12 -2.82 0.91
C ARG A 93 4.59 -2.97 -0.54
N PRO A 94 5.76 -3.60 -0.77
CA PRO A 94 6.27 -3.84 -2.13
C PRO A 94 5.29 -4.62 -3.02
N GLU A 95 4.58 -5.60 -2.47
CA GLU A 95 3.60 -6.40 -3.20
C GLU A 95 2.46 -5.54 -3.75
N THR A 96 2.05 -4.52 -3.02
CA THR A 96 1.00 -3.57 -3.45
C THR A 96 1.43 -2.75 -4.68
N GLU A 97 2.74 -2.61 -4.96
CA GLU A 97 3.24 -1.99 -6.19
C GLU A 97 2.82 -2.78 -7.44
N GLU A 98 2.83 -4.13 -7.34
CA GLU A 98 2.39 -5.02 -8.43
C GLU A 98 0.88 -4.90 -8.68
N LEU A 99 0.08 -4.72 -7.63
CA LEU A 99 -1.36 -4.44 -7.78
C LEU A 99 -1.61 -3.15 -8.56
N VAL A 100 -0.85 -2.09 -8.26
CA VAL A 100 -0.94 -0.83 -9.01
C VAL A 100 -0.54 -1.03 -10.48
N GLU A 101 0.53 -1.79 -10.76
CA GLU A 101 0.98 -2.08 -12.12
C GLU A 101 -0.07 -2.85 -12.93
N LEU A 102 -0.67 -3.89 -12.32
CA LEU A 102 -1.77 -4.65 -12.89
C LEU A 102 -2.94 -3.73 -13.28
N CYS A 103 -3.38 -2.90 -12.33
CA CYS A 103 -4.50 -1.99 -12.51
C CYS A 103 -4.21 -0.92 -13.58
N ALA A 104 -3.00 -0.36 -13.59
CA ALA A 104 -2.59 0.63 -14.59
C ALA A 104 -2.50 0.04 -16.00
N ALA A 105 -1.95 -1.17 -16.13
CA ALA A 105 -1.86 -1.88 -17.41
C ALA A 105 -3.27 -2.16 -17.97
N TRP A 106 -4.14 -2.73 -17.15
CA TRP A 106 -5.54 -2.98 -17.51
C TRP A 106 -6.26 -1.68 -17.91
N SER A 107 -6.13 -0.62 -17.13
CA SER A 107 -6.78 0.67 -17.42
C SER A 107 -6.37 1.27 -18.75
N LYS A 108 -5.08 1.19 -19.08
CA LYS A 108 -4.54 1.66 -20.36
C LYS A 108 -5.12 0.86 -21.55
N ASP A 109 -5.22 -0.45 -21.42
CA ASP A 109 -5.77 -1.32 -22.45
C ASP A 109 -7.29 -1.17 -22.60
N TYR A 110 -7.99 -1.00 -21.48
CA TYR A 110 -9.43 -0.74 -21.47
C TYR A 110 -9.78 0.59 -22.16
N LEU A 111 -9.01 1.66 -21.91
CA LEU A 111 -9.16 2.93 -22.63
C LEU A 111 -8.93 2.82 -24.14
N LYS A 112 -7.93 2.03 -24.55
CA LYS A 112 -7.69 1.78 -25.99
C LYS A 112 -8.88 1.08 -26.64
N LYS A 113 -9.45 0.06 -25.99
CA LYS A 113 -10.62 -0.68 -26.47
C LYS A 113 -11.86 0.20 -26.59
N LYS A 114 -12.06 1.12 -25.64
CA LYS A 114 -13.15 2.12 -25.70
C LYS A 114 -12.99 3.17 -26.80
N GLY A 115 -11.86 3.19 -27.51
CA GLY A 115 -11.62 4.13 -28.63
C GLY A 115 -11.48 5.60 -28.20
N GLY A 116 -11.11 5.87 -26.98
CA GLY A 116 -11.19 7.17 -26.35
C GLY A 116 -12.60 7.43 -25.82
N GLY A 117 -12.81 8.52 -25.10
CA GLY A 117 -14.13 8.84 -24.55
C GLY A 117 -14.01 9.50 -23.18
N ALA A 118 -15.03 9.31 -22.33
CA ALA A 118 -15.00 9.83 -20.97
C ALA A 118 -13.85 9.22 -20.15
N PRO A 119 -13.23 10.00 -19.26
CA PRO A 119 -12.25 9.48 -18.32
C PRO A 119 -12.79 8.31 -17.50
N LEU A 120 -11.92 7.34 -17.18
CA LEU A 120 -12.26 6.22 -16.33
C LEU A 120 -12.65 6.69 -14.92
N ARG A 121 -13.52 5.95 -14.28
CA ARG A 121 -13.84 6.11 -12.87
C ARG A 121 -13.16 4.99 -12.10
N ILE A 122 -12.19 5.35 -11.28
CA ILE A 122 -11.40 4.41 -10.47
C ILE A 122 -11.73 4.63 -9.01
N LEU A 123 -11.98 3.55 -8.27
CA LEU A 123 -12.14 3.56 -6.83
C LEU A 123 -11.00 2.80 -6.18
N ASP A 124 -10.32 3.43 -5.22
CA ASP A 124 -9.42 2.81 -4.26
C ASP A 124 -10.15 2.70 -2.91
N ALA A 125 -10.51 1.49 -2.52
CA ALA A 125 -11.28 1.21 -1.32
C ALA A 125 -10.36 0.76 -0.17
N GLY A 126 -10.31 1.54 0.93
CA GLY A 126 -9.32 1.36 1.99
C GLY A 126 -7.96 1.97 1.62
N THR A 127 -7.97 3.25 1.25
CA THR A 127 -6.81 3.90 0.61
C THR A 127 -5.58 4.08 1.51
N GLY A 128 -5.74 4.08 2.84
CA GLY A 128 -4.66 4.27 3.79
C GLY A 128 -3.84 5.52 3.51
N SER A 129 -2.56 5.35 3.16
CA SER A 129 -1.65 6.46 2.80
C SER A 129 -1.97 7.13 1.45
N GLY A 130 -2.90 6.58 0.67
CA GLY A 130 -3.24 7.06 -0.66
C GLY A 130 -2.34 6.51 -1.77
N CYS A 131 -1.39 5.62 -1.47
CA CYS A 131 -0.35 5.21 -2.43
C CYS A 131 -0.93 4.57 -3.71
N ILE A 132 -1.96 3.73 -3.62
CA ILE A 132 -2.62 3.13 -4.80
C ILE A 132 -3.32 4.22 -5.63
N ALA A 133 -4.22 4.97 -5.00
CA ALA A 133 -5.00 6.02 -5.68
C ALA A 133 -4.12 7.07 -6.37
N ILE A 134 -3.08 7.54 -5.67
CA ILE A 134 -2.16 8.56 -6.17
C ILE A 134 -1.34 8.04 -7.34
N CYS A 135 -0.79 6.83 -7.25
CA CYS A 135 -0.06 6.22 -8.36
C CYS A 135 -0.96 6.02 -9.58
N LEU A 136 -2.19 5.52 -9.42
CA LEU A 136 -3.14 5.37 -10.52
C LEU A 136 -3.53 6.73 -11.12
N ALA A 137 -3.77 7.76 -10.30
CA ALA A 137 -4.06 9.10 -10.79
C ALA A 137 -2.93 9.67 -11.64
N LYS A 138 -1.67 9.48 -11.22
CA LYS A 138 -0.47 9.90 -11.98
C LYS A 138 -0.32 9.11 -13.29
N GLU A 139 -0.46 7.76 -13.24
CA GLU A 139 -0.34 6.89 -14.41
C GLU A 139 -1.39 7.16 -15.49
N MET A 140 -2.59 7.53 -15.06
CA MET A 140 -3.72 7.81 -15.96
C MET A 140 -3.83 9.29 -16.35
N GLU A 141 -3.12 10.18 -15.67
CA GLU A 141 -3.15 11.64 -15.88
C GLU A 141 -4.61 12.18 -15.89
N ASN A 142 -5.02 12.85 -16.99
CA ASN A 142 -6.38 13.37 -17.13
C ASN A 142 -7.39 12.34 -17.71
N LYS A 143 -7.00 11.07 -17.80
CA LYS A 143 -7.83 9.99 -18.37
C LYS A 143 -8.60 9.21 -17.32
N ALA A 144 -8.47 9.57 -16.04
CA ALA A 144 -9.23 8.97 -14.96
C ALA A 144 -9.67 9.99 -13.90
N TYR A 145 -10.84 9.74 -13.32
CA TYR A 145 -11.30 10.31 -12.07
C TYR A 145 -11.08 9.26 -10.99
N VAL A 146 -10.13 9.52 -10.09
CA VAL A 146 -9.81 8.60 -8.99
C VAL A 146 -10.50 9.08 -7.73
N GLU A 147 -11.30 8.20 -7.17
CA GLU A 147 -11.93 8.35 -5.87
C GLU A 147 -11.27 7.38 -4.89
N ALA A 148 -10.99 7.83 -3.67
CA ALA A 148 -10.30 7.05 -2.64
C ALA A 148 -11.08 7.11 -1.33
N TRP A 149 -11.38 5.93 -0.77
CA TRP A 149 -12.15 5.81 0.46
C TRP A 149 -11.31 5.26 1.60
N ASP A 150 -11.58 5.77 2.78
CA ASP A 150 -11.12 5.20 4.04
C ASP A 150 -12.13 5.49 5.14
N ILE A 151 -12.18 4.65 6.17
CA ILE A 151 -12.99 4.86 7.35
C ILE A 151 -12.32 5.85 8.32
N SER A 152 -10.98 5.91 8.32
CA SER A 152 -10.15 6.74 9.19
C SER A 152 -9.97 8.15 8.60
N GLU A 153 -10.34 9.18 9.36
CA GLU A 153 -10.06 10.57 8.99
C GLU A 153 -8.57 10.90 9.05
N GLU A 154 -7.86 10.26 9.98
CA GLU A 154 -6.41 10.41 10.12
C GLU A 154 -5.68 9.83 8.91
N ALA A 155 -6.11 8.67 8.40
CA ALA A 155 -5.57 8.09 7.17
C ALA A 155 -5.84 9.01 5.97
N LEU A 156 -7.07 9.51 5.85
CA LEU A 156 -7.42 10.46 4.77
C LEU A 156 -6.64 11.77 4.85
N ALA A 157 -6.24 12.23 6.05
CA ALA A 157 -5.38 13.39 6.19
C ALA A 157 -3.99 13.12 5.61
N VAL A 158 -3.38 11.97 5.93
CA VAL A 158 -2.09 11.54 5.36
C VAL A 158 -2.19 11.39 3.83
N ALA A 159 -3.26 10.75 3.34
CA ALA A 159 -3.47 10.55 1.91
C ALA A 159 -3.60 11.88 1.14
N LYS A 160 -4.28 12.88 1.70
CA LYS A 160 -4.37 14.23 1.12
C LYS A 160 -3.01 14.92 1.07
N GLU A 161 -2.24 14.87 2.15
CA GLU A 161 -0.88 15.41 2.16
C GLU A 161 0.01 14.72 1.12
N ASN A 162 -0.15 13.42 0.92
CA ASN A 162 0.56 12.70 -0.13
C ASN A 162 0.09 13.12 -1.53
N ALA A 163 -1.21 13.27 -1.75
CA ALA A 163 -1.73 13.75 -3.04
C ALA A 163 -1.19 15.14 -3.40
N ASP A 164 -1.15 16.06 -2.42
CA ASP A 164 -0.57 17.39 -2.60
C ASP A 164 0.94 17.30 -2.92
N LEU A 165 1.68 16.47 -2.19
CA LEU A 165 3.11 16.25 -2.41
C LEU A 165 3.42 15.76 -3.83
N HIS A 166 2.56 14.87 -4.37
CA HIS A 166 2.72 14.27 -5.70
C HIS A 166 1.98 15.01 -6.81
N GLY A 167 1.26 16.10 -6.50
CA GLY A 167 0.44 16.84 -7.48
C GLY A 167 -0.68 15.98 -8.09
N ALA A 168 -1.14 14.95 -7.39
CA ALA A 168 -2.14 14.01 -7.87
C ALA A 168 -3.56 14.51 -7.56
N LYS A 169 -4.49 14.37 -8.53
CA LYS A 169 -5.89 14.73 -8.37
C LYS A 169 -6.69 13.51 -7.93
N VAL A 170 -6.96 13.39 -6.64
CA VAL A 170 -7.74 12.30 -6.04
C VAL A 170 -8.87 12.88 -5.19
N ILE A 171 -10.06 12.29 -5.27
CA ILE A 171 -11.23 12.68 -4.46
C ILE A 171 -11.29 11.76 -3.25
N PHE A 172 -10.91 12.28 -2.08
CA PHE A 172 -10.93 11.52 -0.84
C PHE A 172 -12.27 11.64 -0.12
N LYS A 173 -12.83 10.48 0.29
CA LYS A 173 -14.12 10.42 1.01
C LYS A 173 -14.01 9.49 2.21
N LYS A 174 -14.52 9.95 3.36
CA LYS A 174 -14.71 9.06 4.51
C LYS A 174 -15.89 8.13 4.22
N ARG A 175 -15.61 6.84 4.05
CA ARG A 175 -16.61 5.80 3.78
C ARG A 175 -16.19 4.49 4.45
N ASP A 176 -17.16 3.82 5.00
CA ASP A 176 -17.04 2.45 5.48
C ASP A 176 -17.46 1.51 4.35
N ILE A 177 -16.52 0.75 3.78
CA ILE A 177 -16.79 -0.18 2.68
C ILE A 177 -17.74 -1.32 3.07
N LEU A 178 -17.87 -1.63 4.35
CA LEU A 178 -18.80 -2.65 4.84
C LEU A 178 -20.26 -2.17 4.81
N ASN A 179 -20.48 -0.87 4.93
CA ASN A 179 -21.81 -0.30 5.14
C ASN A 179 -22.24 0.75 4.10
N PHE A 180 -21.38 1.09 3.14
CA PHE A 180 -21.67 2.12 2.15
C PHE A 180 -21.73 1.56 0.72
N MET A 181 -22.83 1.91 0.02
CA MET A 181 -23.02 1.62 -1.40
C MET A 181 -23.15 2.94 -2.18
N PRO A 182 -22.27 3.23 -3.14
CA PRO A 182 -22.36 4.46 -3.93
C PRO A 182 -23.49 4.39 -4.97
N GLU A 183 -23.93 5.53 -5.47
CA GLU A 183 -24.89 5.60 -6.58
C GLU A 183 -24.22 5.44 -7.94
N THR A 184 -22.94 5.79 -8.02
CA THR A 184 -22.17 5.80 -9.28
C THR A 184 -21.41 4.51 -9.49
N ALA A 185 -21.31 4.08 -10.75
CA ALA A 185 -20.49 2.94 -11.14
C ALA A 185 -19.02 3.35 -11.37
N PHE A 186 -18.13 2.37 -11.24
CA PHE A 186 -16.68 2.49 -11.47
C PHE A 186 -16.23 1.55 -12.59
N ASP A 187 -15.27 1.99 -13.40
CA ASP A 187 -14.63 1.14 -14.40
C ASP A 187 -13.60 0.22 -13.73
N LEU A 188 -12.94 0.69 -12.67
CA LEU A 188 -12.00 -0.09 -11.86
C LEU A 188 -12.31 0.09 -10.37
N ILE A 189 -12.38 -1.01 -9.64
CA ILE A 189 -12.36 -1.05 -8.18
C ILE A 189 -11.08 -1.74 -7.75
N VAL A 190 -10.25 -1.06 -6.95
CA VAL A 190 -9.01 -1.63 -6.41
C VAL A 190 -9.01 -1.53 -4.89
N SER A 191 -8.42 -2.51 -4.22
CA SER A 191 -8.31 -2.50 -2.76
C SER A 191 -7.14 -3.36 -2.28
N ASN A 192 -6.46 -2.88 -1.24
CA ASN A 192 -5.67 -3.70 -0.34
C ASN A 192 -6.36 -3.67 1.03
N PRO A 193 -7.40 -4.50 1.26
CA PRO A 193 -8.18 -4.48 2.49
C PRO A 193 -7.46 -5.22 3.62
N PRO A 194 -7.88 -5.07 4.88
CA PRO A 194 -7.43 -5.93 5.97
C PRO A 194 -7.72 -7.40 5.65
N TYR A 195 -6.74 -8.28 5.89
CA TYR A 195 -6.86 -9.71 5.55
C TYR A 195 -6.13 -10.67 6.50
N ILE A 196 -5.51 -10.15 7.57
CA ILE A 196 -4.78 -10.98 8.55
C ILE A 196 -5.76 -11.42 9.62
N THR A 197 -5.88 -12.72 9.84
CA THR A 197 -6.72 -13.25 10.90
C THR A 197 -6.11 -13.03 12.28
N ASP A 198 -6.93 -12.98 13.34
CA ASP A 198 -6.41 -12.84 14.70
C ASP A 198 -5.46 -13.97 15.09
N ASP A 199 -5.64 -15.19 14.56
CA ASP A 199 -4.77 -16.33 14.82
C ASP A 199 -3.36 -16.17 14.22
N GLU A 200 -3.21 -15.39 13.14
CA GLU A 200 -1.92 -15.13 12.50
C GLU A 200 -1.07 -14.13 13.30
N ARG A 201 -1.65 -13.41 14.27
CA ARG A 201 -0.92 -12.41 15.10
C ARG A 201 0.33 -12.99 15.76
N LYS A 202 0.27 -14.25 16.21
CA LYS A 202 1.39 -14.91 16.91
C LYS A 202 2.63 -15.11 16.03
N ASP A 203 2.45 -15.11 14.71
CA ASP A 203 3.51 -15.34 13.73
C ASP A 203 4.04 -14.02 13.14
N MET A 204 3.46 -12.88 13.56
CA MET A 204 3.83 -11.55 13.08
C MET A 204 4.97 -10.95 13.91
N GLU A 205 5.73 -10.10 13.26
CA GLU A 205 6.78 -9.34 13.92
C GLU A 205 6.20 -8.31 14.91
N ALA A 206 6.82 -8.20 16.08
CA ALA A 206 6.34 -7.34 17.16
C ALA A 206 6.16 -5.87 16.73
N HIS A 207 7.03 -5.36 15.87
CA HIS A 207 6.95 -3.97 15.41
C HIS A 207 5.72 -3.69 14.54
N VAL A 208 5.19 -4.68 13.81
CA VAL A 208 3.92 -4.55 13.07
C VAL A 208 2.76 -4.49 14.05
N LEU A 209 2.74 -5.39 15.04
CA LEU A 209 1.68 -5.46 16.05
C LEU A 209 1.61 -4.23 16.94
N ASP A 210 2.76 -3.65 17.29
CA ASP A 210 2.85 -2.57 18.27
C ASP A 210 2.62 -1.19 17.64
N TYR A 211 2.86 -1.02 16.34
CA TYR A 211 2.92 0.30 15.70
C TYR A 211 1.97 0.50 14.53
N GLU A 212 1.63 -0.54 13.77
CA GLU A 212 0.75 -0.37 12.62
C GLU A 212 -0.73 -0.42 13.02
N PRO A 213 -1.63 0.31 12.31
CA PRO A 213 -3.02 0.40 12.73
C PRO A 213 -3.73 -0.94 12.57
N HIS A 214 -4.22 -1.50 13.67
CA HIS A 214 -4.90 -2.80 13.69
C HIS A 214 -6.10 -2.87 12.74
N ALA A 215 -6.83 -1.76 12.59
CA ALA A 215 -7.97 -1.69 11.66
C ALA A 215 -7.58 -1.86 10.18
N ALA A 216 -6.31 -1.62 9.84
CA ALA A 216 -5.78 -1.83 8.48
C ALA A 216 -5.18 -3.24 8.27
N LEU A 217 -5.07 -4.05 9.34
CA LEU A 217 -4.41 -5.35 9.30
C LEU A 217 -5.39 -6.51 9.49
N PHE A 218 -6.26 -6.42 10.50
CA PHE A 218 -6.91 -7.59 11.07
C PHE A 218 -8.38 -7.75 10.66
N VAL A 219 -8.74 -9.03 10.49
CA VAL A 219 -10.11 -9.50 10.32
C VAL A 219 -10.43 -10.56 11.39
N PRO A 220 -11.71 -10.74 11.77
CA PRO A 220 -12.11 -11.81 12.68
C PRO A 220 -11.78 -13.20 12.14
N ASN A 221 -11.41 -14.14 13.02
CA ASN A 221 -11.14 -15.53 12.63
C ASN A 221 -12.35 -16.25 12.01
N ASP A 222 -13.55 -15.90 12.45
CA ASP A 222 -14.81 -16.49 11.98
C ASP A 222 -15.31 -15.90 10.65
N ASP A 223 -14.72 -14.77 10.21
CA ASP A 223 -14.98 -14.18 8.89
C ASP A 223 -13.71 -13.59 8.26
N PRO A 224 -12.77 -14.41 7.78
CA PRO A 224 -11.54 -13.94 7.14
C PRO A 224 -11.79 -13.23 5.80
N LEU A 225 -12.99 -13.41 5.21
CA LEU A 225 -13.38 -12.79 3.94
C LEU A 225 -14.28 -11.55 4.10
N LEU A 226 -14.43 -11.02 5.31
CA LEU A 226 -15.33 -9.90 5.65
C LEU A 226 -15.32 -8.77 4.62
N PHE A 227 -14.15 -8.23 4.33
CA PHE A 227 -14.01 -7.11 3.39
C PHE A 227 -14.22 -7.57 1.95
N TYR A 228 -13.86 -8.80 1.60
CA TYR A 228 -14.05 -9.32 0.24
C TYR A 228 -15.53 -9.55 -0.07
N HIS A 229 -16.36 -9.95 0.91
CA HIS A 229 -17.82 -10.01 0.76
C HIS A 229 -18.40 -8.64 0.41
N ALA A 230 -17.96 -7.58 1.11
CA ALA A 230 -18.40 -6.22 0.83
C ALA A 230 -17.91 -5.73 -0.56
N LEU A 231 -16.66 -6.02 -0.91
CA LEU A 231 -16.07 -5.64 -2.21
C LEU A 231 -16.71 -6.40 -3.37
N ALA A 232 -17.01 -7.69 -3.21
CA ALA A 232 -17.74 -8.48 -4.22
C ALA A 232 -19.15 -7.93 -4.46
N LYS A 233 -19.87 -7.60 -3.38
CA LYS A 233 -21.18 -6.94 -3.47
C LYS A 233 -21.09 -5.58 -4.15
N LEU A 234 -20.11 -4.79 -3.78
CA LEU A 234 -19.84 -3.47 -4.40
C LEU A 234 -19.57 -3.63 -5.90
N ALA A 235 -18.72 -4.59 -6.29
CA ALA A 235 -18.42 -4.86 -7.69
C ALA A 235 -19.66 -5.30 -8.47
N LYS A 236 -20.43 -6.26 -7.93
CA LYS A 236 -21.70 -6.73 -8.53
C LYS A 236 -22.65 -5.58 -8.85
N GLU A 237 -22.79 -4.61 -7.94
CA GLU A 237 -23.77 -3.54 -8.05
C GLU A 237 -23.24 -2.31 -8.78
N ARG A 238 -21.93 -2.07 -8.77
CA ARG A 238 -21.33 -0.79 -9.17
C ARG A 238 -20.12 -0.89 -10.08
N LEU A 239 -19.77 -2.07 -10.53
CA LEU A 239 -18.76 -2.19 -11.58
C LEU A 239 -19.40 -1.94 -12.94
N ALA A 240 -18.84 -1.03 -13.71
CA ALA A 240 -19.32 -0.72 -15.06
C ALA A 240 -19.21 -1.96 -15.98
N PRO A 241 -20.00 -2.04 -17.08
CA PRO A 241 -19.81 -3.08 -18.07
C PRO A 241 -18.35 -3.17 -18.54
N GLU A 242 -17.82 -4.38 -18.62
CA GLU A 242 -16.41 -4.69 -18.90
C GLU A 242 -15.40 -4.14 -17.88
N GLY A 243 -15.87 -3.56 -16.77
CA GLY A 243 -15.03 -3.08 -15.69
C GLY A 243 -14.33 -4.21 -14.94
N MET A 244 -13.36 -3.87 -14.12
CA MET A 244 -12.54 -4.82 -13.35
C MET A 244 -12.53 -4.47 -11.86
N ILE A 245 -12.60 -5.50 -11.02
CA ILE A 245 -12.16 -5.44 -9.64
C ILE A 245 -10.81 -6.14 -9.51
N ALA A 246 -9.88 -5.56 -8.74
CA ALA A 246 -8.60 -6.16 -8.40
C ALA A 246 -8.29 -5.92 -6.92
N VAL A 247 -7.98 -6.98 -6.18
CA VAL A 247 -7.71 -6.88 -4.75
C VAL A 247 -6.44 -7.62 -4.35
N GLU A 248 -5.71 -7.07 -3.39
CA GLU A 248 -4.66 -7.82 -2.69
C GLU A 248 -5.30 -8.78 -1.70
N THR A 249 -4.69 -9.97 -1.51
CA THR A 249 -5.25 -11.03 -0.68
C THR A 249 -4.21 -11.67 0.22
N ASN A 250 -4.67 -12.23 1.33
CA ASN A 250 -3.92 -13.26 2.02
C ASN A 250 -3.71 -14.46 1.07
N ARG A 251 -2.47 -14.95 0.96
CA ARG A 251 -2.12 -16.09 0.10
C ARG A 251 -2.96 -17.34 0.33
N MET A 252 -3.48 -17.52 1.56
CA MET A 252 -4.29 -18.69 1.91
C MET A 252 -5.70 -18.60 1.36
N PHE A 253 -6.23 -17.41 1.16
CA PHE A 253 -7.62 -17.17 0.77
C PHE A 253 -7.79 -16.65 -0.67
N ALA A 254 -6.72 -16.51 -1.43
CA ALA A 254 -6.77 -15.91 -2.78
C ALA A 254 -7.74 -16.64 -3.71
N ASP A 255 -7.74 -17.98 -3.71
CA ASP A 255 -8.67 -18.77 -4.54
C ASP A 255 -10.11 -18.68 -4.06
N GLU A 256 -10.33 -18.51 -2.75
CA GLU A 256 -11.66 -18.32 -2.19
C GLU A 256 -12.22 -16.95 -2.56
N VAL A 257 -11.37 -15.91 -2.58
CA VAL A 257 -11.76 -14.57 -3.03
C VAL A 257 -12.12 -14.57 -4.51
N ALA A 258 -11.35 -15.26 -5.37
CA ALA A 258 -11.69 -15.40 -6.78
C ALA A 258 -13.03 -16.13 -7.00
N ARG A 259 -13.28 -17.22 -6.25
CA ARG A 259 -14.59 -17.92 -6.27
C ARG A 259 -15.73 -17.03 -5.77
N LEU A 260 -15.49 -16.24 -4.71
CA LEU A 260 -16.47 -15.30 -4.20
C LEU A 260 -16.86 -14.26 -5.25
N PHE A 261 -15.93 -13.81 -6.08
CA PHE A 261 -16.23 -12.91 -7.20
C PHE A 261 -17.10 -13.60 -8.24
N GLU A 262 -16.79 -14.85 -8.62
CA GLU A 262 -17.59 -15.65 -9.55
C GLU A 262 -19.02 -15.87 -9.01
N GLU A 263 -19.18 -16.25 -7.75
CA GLU A 263 -20.49 -16.42 -7.09
C GLU A 263 -21.33 -15.14 -7.05
N ASN A 264 -20.67 -13.96 -7.10
CA ASN A 264 -21.34 -12.68 -7.21
C ASN A 264 -21.60 -12.24 -8.66
N GLY A 265 -21.35 -13.10 -9.65
CA GLY A 265 -21.66 -12.87 -11.05
C GLY A 265 -20.59 -12.13 -11.82
N LEU A 266 -19.36 -12.06 -11.29
CA LEU A 266 -18.22 -11.58 -12.06
C LEU A 266 -17.66 -12.74 -12.91
N GLU A 267 -17.12 -12.41 -14.05
CA GLU A 267 -16.51 -13.34 -15.00
C GLU A 267 -15.00 -13.12 -15.09
N GLU A 268 -14.29 -13.97 -15.83
CA GLU A 268 -12.82 -13.93 -15.94
C GLU A 268 -12.12 -13.82 -14.58
N THR A 269 -12.69 -14.47 -13.56
CA THR A 269 -12.14 -14.46 -12.22
C THR A 269 -10.88 -15.32 -12.16
N GLN A 270 -9.84 -14.79 -11.55
CA GLN A 270 -8.58 -15.51 -11.41
C GLN A 270 -7.74 -15.00 -10.25
N THR A 271 -6.84 -15.84 -9.78
CA THR A 271 -5.77 -15.47 -8.87
C THR A 271 -4.50 -15.18 -9.65
N ILE A 272 -3.76 -14.14 -9.21
CA ILE A 272 -2.48 -13.75 -9.80
C ILE A 272 -1.41 -13.87 -8.72
N THR A 273 -0.26 -14.40 -9.11
CA THR A 273 0.90 -14.56 -8.21
C THR A 273 1.77 -13.30 -8.23
N ASP A 274 2.36 -12.99 -7.07
CA ASP A 274 3.40 -11.97 -6.94
C ASP A 274 4.74 -12.46 -7.54
N CYS A 275 5.73 -11.57 -7.59
CA CYS A 275 7.07 -11.89 -8.10
C CYS A 275 7.80 -13.00 -7.30
N PHE A 276 7.32 -13.34 -6.10
CA PHE A 276 7.83 -14.44 -5.29
C PHE A 276 7.09 -15.76 -5.54
N GLY A 277 6.06 -15.77 -6.41
CA GLY A 277 5.27 -16.96 -6.73
C GLY A 277 4.13 -17.26 -5.74
N ASN A 278 3.82 -16.35 -4.83
CA ASN A 278 2.67 -16.50 -3.92
C ASN A 278 1.41 -15.95 -4.58
N LYS A 279 0.29 -16.65 -4.43
CA LYS A 279 -1.01 -16.10 -4.80
C LYS A 279 -1.28 -14.86 -3.96
N ARG A 280 -1.33 -13.70 -4.60
CA ARG A 280 -1.37 -12.41 -3.91
C ARG A 280 -2.54 -11.53 -4.32
N PHE A 281 -3.05 -11.71 -5.53
CA PHE A 281 -4.13 -10.87 -6.03
C PHE A 281 -5.29 -11.72 -6.54
N ALA A 282 -6.50 -11.23 -6.36
CA ALA A 282 -7.71 -11.76 -7.00
C ALA A 282 -8.31 -10.68 -7.89
N VAL A 283 -8.73 -11.06 -9.09
CA VAL A 283 -9.39 -10.17 -10.04
C VAL A 283 -10.69 -10.79 -10.55
N GLY A 284 -11.62 -9.94 -10.98
CA GLY A 284 -12.87 -10.34 -11.62
C GLY A 284 -13.36 -9.21 -12.52
N ARG A 285 -14.18 -9.53 -13.52
CA ARG A 285 -14.72 -8.59 -14.50
C ARG A 285 -16.23 -8.65 -14.59
N ASN A 286 -16.84 -7.51 -14.85
CA ASN A 286 -18.26 -7.43 -15.15
C ASN A 286 -18.46 -7.53 -16.66
N ILE A 287 -18.51 -8.75 -17.19
CA ILE A 287 -18.78 -9.00 -18.62
C ILE A 287 -20.29 -9.22 -18.76
N LEU A 288 -21.05 -8.12 -18.86
CA LEU A 288 -22.46 -8.23 -19.26
C LEU A 288 -22.54 -8.49 -20.76
N LEU A 289 -23.16 -9.59 -21.13
CA LEU A 289 -23.56 -9.93 -22.49
C LEU A 289 -24.63 -8.97 -23.03
#